data_975047417062f49b16000e29a3da285e
#
_entry.id   975047417062f49b16000e29a3da285e
#
_cell.length_a   1.000
_cell.length_b   1.000
_cell.length_c   1.000
_cell.angle_alpha   90.00
_cell.angle_beta   90.00
_cell.angle_gamma   90.00
#
_symmetry.space_group_name_H-M   'P 1'
#
loop_
_entity.id
_entity.type
_entity.pdbx_description
1 polymer ?
#
loop_
_entity_poly.entity_id
_entity_poly.type
_entity_poly.pdbx_seq_one_letter_code
_entity_poly.pdbx_strand_id
1 'polypeptide(L)'
;MSKLVAVLFLFGAPALALAEEQATAYEALRVVGTQLGRGALNHVVSITGVEGNPQPEKWKIMLEAPSAGGGVHEVEVADGRIASEGTPSRSIAGSTEGATINTARLNLDSNGAYAVASHTAEKSHTRFSSASYTLRTDERGEPIWIVTLTNKSSRPVGTIYIGASGGAVRRTEGMFAGATMEDVETTGEDRDNASEGGIISATKARIKHAFHRTQEEARGMFERLKHSFTDFINRG
;
A
#
# COMPACT_ATOMS: atom_id res chain seq x y z
N MET A 1 -55.16 -12.93 -44.47
CA MET A 1 -54.75 -13.18 -43.09
C MET A 1 -53.24 -13.11 -43.03
N SER A 2 -52.67 -11.95 -42.64
CA SER A 2 -51.23 -11.72 -42.59
C SER A 2 -50.78 -11.78 -41.14
N LYS A 3 -49.90 -12.74 -40.81
CA LYS A 3 -49.33 -12.90 -39.46
C LYS A 3 -48.07 -12.06 -39.33
N LEU A 4 -48.15 -10.99 -38.55
CA LEU A 4 -47.04 -10.12 -38.19
C LEU A 4 -46.28 -10.81 -37.05
N VAL A 5 -45.03 -11.23 -37.30
CA VAL A 5 -44.11 -11.75 -36.29
C VAL A 5 -43.27 -10.57 -35.78
N ALA A 6 -43.52 -10.15 -34.55
CA ALA A 6 -42.69 -9.16 -33.88
C ALA A 6 -41.48 -9.85 -33.27
N VAL A 7 -40.29 -9.55 -33.77
CA VAL A 7 -39.01 -10.00 -33.19
C VAL A 7 -38.55 -8.95 -32.16
N LEU A 8 -38.61 -9.34 -30.90
CA LEU A 8 -38.14 -8.51 -29.78
C LEU A 8 -36.62 -8.70 -29.60
N PHE A 9 -35.83 -7.70 -30.03
CA PHE A 9 -34.39 -7.66 -29.75
C PHE A 9 -34.17 -7.18 -28.30
N LEU A 10 -33.83 -8.11 -27.43
CA LEU A 10 -33.31 -7.78 -26.10
C LEU A 10 -31.84 -7.33 -26.25
N PHE A 11 -31.60 -6.03 -26.20
CA PHE A 11 -30.27 -5.46 -26.03
C PHE A 11 -29.83 -5.69 -24.60
N GLY A 12 -29.05 -6.75 -24.35
CA GLY A 12 -28.30 -6.92 -23.12
C GLY A 12 -27.17 -5.88 -23.06
N ALA A 13 -27.33 -4.82 -22.26
CA ALA A 13 -26.24 -3.91 -21.97
C ALA A 13 -25.17 -4.68 -21.17
N PRO A 14 -23.89 -4.66 -21.58
CA PRO A 14 -22.83 -5.21 -20.75
C PRO A 14 -22.74 -4.35 -19.48
N ALA A 15 -22.99 -4.94 -18.34
CA ALA A 15 -22.68 -4.34 -17.05
C ALA A 15 -21.14 -4.24 -16.97
N LEU A 16 -20.62 -3.03 -17.20
CA LEU A 16 -19.23 -2.71 -16.88
C LEU A 16 -19.14 -2.83 -15.34
N ALA A 17 -18.60 -3.94 -14.87
CA ALA A 17 -18.16 -4.05 -13.48
C ALA A 17 -17.01 -3.04 -13.32
N LEU A 18 -17.31 -1.87 -12.74
CA LEU A 18 -16.30 -0.96 -12.22
C LEU A 18 -15.61 -1.75 -11.12
N ALA A 19 -14.34 -2.10 -11.33
CA ALA A 19 -13.52 -2.63 -10.26
C ALA A 19 -13.49 -1.55 -9.17
N GLU A 20 -14.08 -1.86 -8.02
CA GLU A 20 -14.09 -0.98 -6.86
C GLU A 20 -12.65 -0.82 -6.41
N GLU A 21 -12.08 0.38 -6.59
CA GLU A 21 -10.71 0.65 -6.21
C GLU A 21 -10.67 0.66 -4.68
N GLN A 22 -9.93 -0.29 -4.12
CA GLN A 22 -9.83 -0.44 -2.66
C GLN A 22 -9.17 0.79 -2.04
N ALA A 23 -9.72 1.23 -0.90
CA ALA A 23 -9.30 2.44 -0.22
C ALA A 23 -7.83 2.39 0.22
N THR A 24 -7.12 3.51 0.08
CA THR A 24 -5.77 3.69 0.60
C THR A 24 -5.78 3.96 2.12
N ALA A 25 -4.61 3.91 2.75
CA ALA A 25 -4.48 4.25 4.16
C ALA A 25 -4.88 5.71 4.45
N TYR A 26 -4.61 6.66 3.53
CA TYR A 26 -5.03 8.05 3.70
C TYR A 26 -6.54 8.21 3.60
N GLU A 27 -7.19 7.48 2.72
CA GLU A 27 -8.65 7.45 2.64
C GLU A 27 -9.26 6.88 3.91
N ALA A 28 -8.68 5.80 4.46
CA ALA A 28 -9.09 5.27 5.75
C ALA A 28 -8.91 6.28 6.89
N LEU A 29 -7.80 7.01 6.94
CA LEU A 29 -7.61 8.09 7.91
C LEU A 29 -8.63 9.22 7.73
N ARG A 30 -8.98 9.59 6.48
CA ARG A 30 -10.04 10.58 6.21
C ARG A 30 -11.39 10.14 6.74
N VAL A 31 -11.73 8.85 6.62
CA VAL A 31 -12.95 8.28 7.20
C VAL A 31 -12.95 8.46 8.71
N VAL A 32 -11.86 8.09 9.40
CA VAL A 32 -11.69 8.29 10.84
C VAL A 32 -11.83 9.75 11.23
N GLY A 33 -11.09 10.65 10.56
CA GLY A 33 -11.15 12.07 10.84
C GLY A 33 -12.53 12.72 10.57
N THR A 34 -13.30 12.16 9.65
CA THR A 34 -14.66 12.64 9.33
C THR A 34 -15.68 12.12 10.34
N GLN A 35 -15.61 10.84 10.73
CA GLN A 35 -16.62 10.20 11.59
C GLN A 35 -16.33 10.37 13.08
N LEU A 36 -15.06 10.30 13.51
CA LEU A 36 -14.65 10.45 14.92
C LEU A 36 -14.16 11.87 15.25
N GLY A 37 -14.06 12.74 14.24
CA GLY A 37 -13.51 14.07 14.38
C GLY A 37 -12.00 14.13 14.10
N ARG A 38 -11.53 15.28 13.57
CA ARG A 38 -10.11 15.46 13.15
C ARG A 38 -9.12 15.29 14.30
N GLY A 39 -9.53 15.59 15.53
CA GLY A 39 -8.73 15.38 16.74
C GLY A 39 -8.27 13.92 16.90
N ALA A 40 -9.06 12.95 16.45
CA ALA A 40 -8.70 11.52 16.50
C ALA A 40 -7.41 11.22 15.72
N LEU A 41 -7.10 12.00 14.66
CA LEU A 41 -5.90 11.80 13.86
C LEU A 41 -4.60 12.10 14.61
N ASN A 42 -4.66 12.86 15.70
CA ASN A 42 -3.51 13.14 16.57
C ASN A 42 -3.19 11.97 17.52
N HIS A 43 -4.09 11.01 17.61
CA HIS A 43 -3.99 9.85 18.50
C HIS A 43 -3.69 8.55 17.75
N VAL A 44 -3.39 8.61 16.46
CA VAL A 44 -3.07 7.42 15.65
C VAL A 44 -1.74 6.82 16.10
N VAL A 45 -1.75 5.57 16.53
CA VAL A 45 -0.56 4.80 16.96
C VAL A 45 -0.07 3.90 15.82
N SER A 46 -1.01 3.26 15.11
CA SER A 46 -0.65 2.42 13.96
C SER A 46 -1.80 2.27 12.98
N ILE A 47 -1.43 1.97 11.75
CA ILE A 47 -2.37 1.63 10.66
C ILE A 47 -1.89 0.33 10.05
N THR A 48 -2.77 -0.66 9.94
CA THR A 48 -2.43 -1.98 9.42
C THR A 48 -3.44 -2.42 8.36
N GLY A 49 -2.94 -2.97 7.26
CA GLY A 49 -3.74 -3.61 6.23
C GLY A 49 -3.08 -4.90 5.77
N VAL A 50 -3.85 -5.95 5.53
CA VAL A 50 -3.31 -7.27 5.19
C VAL A 50 -3.79 -7.74 3.83
N GLU A 51 -2.93 -8.50 3.14
CA GLU A 51 -3.23 -9.20 1.89
C GLU A 51 -3.70 -8.30 0.73
N GLY A 52 -3.19 -7.06 0.66
CA GLY A 52 -3.53 -6.11 -0.42
C GLY A 52 -2.89 -6.48 -1.76
N ASN A 53 -3.61 -6.19 -2.86
CA ASN A 53 -3.09 -6.27 -4.22
C ASN A 53 -3.73 -5.20 -5.14
N PRO A 54 -3.24 -3.97 -5.17
CA PRO A 54 -2.20 -3.40 -4.29
C PRO A 54 -2.70 -3.02 -2.89
N GLN A 55 -3.99 -2.71 -2.70
CA GLN A 55 -4.55 -2.26 -1.42
C GLN A 55 -5.32 -3.38 -0.72
N PRO A 56 -5.34 -3.40 0.63
CA PRO A 56 -6.15 -4.33 1.41
C PRO A 56 -7.64 -3.95 1.33
N GLU A 57 -8.51 -4.92 1.52
CA GLU A 57 -9.96 -4.70 1.59
C GLU A 57 -10.36 -3.83 2.81
N LYS A 58 -9.56 -3.88 3.85
CA LYS A 58 -9.82 -3.15 5.10
C LYS A 58 -8.55 -2.68 5.79
N TRP A 59 -8.70 -1.56 6.49
CA TRP A 59 -7.66 -0.96 7.31
C TRP A 59 -8.04 -1.00 8.77
N LYS A 60 -7.10 -1.44 9.61
CA LYS A 60 -7.20 -1.41 11.06
C LYS A 60 -6.35 -0.28 11.59
N ILE A 61 -6.96 0.64 12.32
CA ILE A 61 -6.35 1.83 12.87
C ILE A 61 -6.39 1.76 14.38
N MET A 62 -5.24 1.88 15.01
CA MET A 62 -5.13 1.91 16.47
C MET A 62 -4.99 3.36 16.90
N LEU A 63 -5.89 3.79 17.77
CA LEU A 63 -5.90 5.12 18.37
C LEU A 63 -5.52 5.02 19.84
N GLU A 64 -4.68 5.91 20.34
CA GLU A 64 -4.48 6.09 21.75
C GLU A 64 -5.77 6.58 22.40
N ALA A 65 -6.17 5.99 23.53
CA ALA A 65 -7.34 6.36 24.31
C ALA A 65 -6.90 6.99 25.65
N PRO A 66 -6.62 8.30 25.71
CA PRO A 66 -6.10 8.96 26.91
C PRO A 66 -6.99 8.83 28.13
N SER A 67 -8.31 8.77 27.92
CA SER A 67 -9.33 8.65 28.96
C SER A 67 -9.43 7.28 29.62
N ALA A 68 -8.84 6.25 29.00
CA ALA A 68 -8.93 4.85 29.47
C ALA A 68 -7.68 4.37 30.23
N GLY A 69 -6.86 5.28 30.78
CA GLY A 69 -5.66 4.89 31.54
C GLY A 69 -4.52 4.38 30.65
N GLY A 70 -4.37 4.91 29.43
CA GLY A 70 -3.33 4.53 28.47
C GLY A 70 -3.69 3.35 27.58
N GLY A 71 -4.97 3.07 27.42
CA GLY A 71 -5.49 2.04 26.51
C GLY A 71 -5.42 2.46 25.04
N VAL A 72 -5.74 1.52 24.17
CA VAL A 72 -5.90 1.75 22.73
C VAL A 72 -7.32 1.42 22.29
N HIS A 73 -7.81 2.18 21.33
CA HIS A 73 -9.06 1.99 20.64
C HIS A 73 -8.77 1.50 19.22
N GLU A 74 -9.39 0.40 18.83
CA GLU A 74 -9.25 -0.17 17.49
C GLU A 74 -10.43 0.26 16.63
N VAL A 75 -10.13 0.80 15.45
CA VAL A 75 -11.11 1.19 14.44
C VAL A 75 -10.79 0.42 13.15
N GLU A 76 -11.77 -0.32 12.64
CA GLU A 76 -11.66 -0.98 11.34
C GLU A 76 -12.42 -0.16 10.29
N VAL A 77 -11.76 0.18 9.20
CA VAL A 77 -12.33 0.91 8.07
C VAL A 77 -12.38 -0.01 6.85
N ALA A 78 -13.54 -0.17 6.27
CA ALA A 78 -13.79 -0.90 5.03
C ALA A 78 -14.86 -0.17 4.22
N ASP A 79 -14.82 -0.26 2.91
CA ASP A 79 -15.84 0.31 2.00
C ASP A 79 -16.13 1.80 2.28
N GLY A 80 -15.09 2.58 2.59
CA GLY A 80 -15.21 4.03 2.84
C GLY A 80 -15.96 4.40 4.13
N ARG A 81 -16.10 3.50 5.09
CA ARG A 81 -16.80 3.70 6.37
C ARG A 81 -16.11 2.98 7.52
N ILE A 82 -16.42 3.38 8.75
CA ILE A 82 -16.05 2.60 9.93
C ILE A 82 -16.93 1.35 9.97
N ALA A 83 -16.29 0.18 9.84
CA ALA A 83 -16.94 -1.12 9.86
C ALA A 83 -17.08 -1.67 11.29
N SER A 84 -16.10 -1.40 12.16
CA SER A 84 -16.15 -1.76 13.58
C SER A 84 -15.27 -0.84 14.42
N GLU A 85 -15.65 -0.71 15.69
CA GLU A 85 -14.90 0.00 16.72
C GLU A 85 -14.87 -0.82 17.99
N GLY A 86 -13.76 -0.79 18.73
CA GLY A 86 -13.68 -1.50 20.01
C GLY A 86 -12.31 -1.46 20.66
N THR A 87 -12.19 -2.16 21.77
CA THR A 87 -10.91 -2.41 22.40
C THR A 87 -10.27 -3.64 21.75
N PRO A 88 -8.96 -3.62 21.41
CA PRO A 88 -8.30 -4.75 20.80
C PRO A 88 -8.49 -6.04 21.64
N SER A 89 -8.73 -7.16 20.95
CA SER A 89 -8.90 -8.47 21.61
C SER A 89 -7.64 -8.94 22.35
N ARG A 90 -6.48 -8.37 22.01
CA ARG A 90 -5.20 -8.64 22.66
C ARG A 90 -4.69 -7.34 23.29
N SER A 91 -4.38 -7.39 24.57
CA SER A 91 -3.68 -6.30 25.24
C SER A 91 -2.36 -6.03 24.54
N ILE A 92 -2.14 -4.78 24.11
CA ILE A 92 -0.82 -4.34 23.66
C ILE A 92 0.02 -4.20 24.90
N ALA A 93 1.03 -5.05 25.05
CA ALA A 93 1.95 -4.94 26.17
C ALA A 93 2.85 -3.70 25.95
N GLY A 94 2.85 -2.77 26.91
CA GLY A 94 3.66 -1.57 26.89
C GLY A 94 2.86 -0.27 26.91
N SER A 95 3.56 0.83 27.03
CA SER A 95 3.00 2.19 26.94
C SER A 95 2.89 2.61 25.46
N THR A 96 1.84 3.36 25.12
CA THR A 96 1.70 4.05 23.83
C THR A 96 2.34 5.45 23.86
N GLU A 97 2.89 5.85 25.00
CA GLU A 97 3.53 7.16 25.16
C GLU A 97 4.65 7.35 24.14
N GLY A 98 4.55 8.41 23.34
CA GLY A 98 5.48 8.69 22.24
C GLY A 98 5.32 7.81 20.99
N ALA A 99 4.35 6.89 20.98
CA ALA A 99 4.10 6.03 19.83
C ALA A 99 3.11 6.64 18.80
N THR A 100 2.51 7.79 19.10
CA THR A 100 1.56 8.44 18.19
C THR A 100 2.27 8.94 16.94
N ILE A 101 1.62 8.68 15.79
CA ILE A 101 2.11 9.10 14.49
C ILE A 101 1.76 10.57 14.27
N ASN A 102 2.74 11.40 13.97
CA ASN A 102 2.47 12.74 13.46
C ASN A 102 1.95 12.66 12.03
N THR A 103 0.61 12.63 11.89
CA THR A 103 -0.05 12.47 10.59
C THR A 103 0.23 13.63 9.63
N ALA A 104 0.56 14.83 10.12
CA ALA A 104 0.97 15.96 9.29
C ALA A 104 2.34 15.77 8.58
N ARG A 105 3.16 14.83 9.07
CA ARG A 105 4.46 14.48 8.48
C ARG A 105 4.39 13.30 7.51
N LEU A 106 3.20 12.74 7.29
CA LEU A 106 3.00 11.66 6.33
C LEU A 106 2.97 12.25 4.91
N ASN A 107 4.00 11.94 4.14
CA ASN A 107 4.12 12.33 2.75
C ASN A 107 4.02 11.16 1.77
N LEU A 108 3.95 9.93 2.29
CA LEU A 108 3.86 8.70 1.51
C LEU A 108 2.65 7.90 1.99
N ASP A 109 1.67 7.73 1.11
CA ASP A 109 0.53 6.85 1.33
C ASP A 109 0.87 5.38 1.04
N SER A 110 -0.05 4.46 1.34
CA SER A 110 0.08 3.03 1.07
C SER A 110 0.32 2.71 -0.41
N ASN A 111 -0.26 3.48 -1.34
CA ASN A 111 0.04 3.37 -2.77
C ASN A 111 1.51 3.64 -3.09
N GLY A 112 2.06 4.71 -2.53
CA GLY A 112 3.47 5.03 -2.68
C GLY A 112 4.38 4.00 -2.00
N ALA A 113 4.00 3.51 -0.82
CA ALA A 113 4.72 2.45 -0.12
C ALA A 113 4.73 1.15 -0.94
N TYR A 114 3.60 0.78 -1.58
CA TYR A 114 3.52 -0.35 -2.50
C TYR A 114 4.45 -0.19 -3.71
N ALA A 115 4.44 0.99 -4.34
CA ALA A 115 5.30 1.26 -5.50
C ALA A 115 6.78 1.13 -5.16
N VAL A 116 7.22 1.67 -4.01
CA VAL A 116 8.61 1.53 -3.52
C VAL A 116 8.93 0.07 -3.21
N ALA A 117 8.01 -0.65 -2.56
CA ALA A 117 8.21 -2.06 -2.21
C ALA A 117 8.28 -2.95 -3.47
N SER A 118 7.40 -2.73 -4.45
CA SER A 118 7.38 -3.46 -5.73
C SER A 118 8.68 -3.25 -6.51
N HIS A 119 9.15 -2.00 -6.60
CA HIS A 119 10.42 -1.69 -7.27
C HIS A 119 11.62 -2.33 -6.55
N THR A 120 11.60 -2.35 -5.21
CA THR A 120 12.65 -3.00 -4.41
C THR A 120 12.63 -4.52 -4.63
N ALA A 121 11.45 -5.13 -4.68
CA ALA A 121 11.30 -6.55 -4.98
C ALA A 121 11.78 -6.90 -6.39
N GLU A 122 11.46 -6.08 -7.39
CA GLU A 122 11.92 -6.24 -8.77
C GLU A 122 13.46 -6.23 -8.86
N LYS A 123 14.10 -5.24 -8.23
CA LYS A 123 15.57 -5.15 -8.16
C LYS A 123 16.21 -6.35 -7.45
N SER A 124 15.50 -6.96 -6.52
CA SER A 124 15.96 -8.14 -5.77
C SER A 124 15.50 -9.46 -6.41
N HIS A 125 14.97 -9.41 -7.65
CA HIS A 125 14.40 -10.56 -8.36
C HIS A 125 13.38 -11.36 -7.53
N THR A 126 12.71 -10.72 -6.56
CA THR A 126 11.73 -11.33 -5.68
C THR A 126 10.33 -11.19 -6.26
N ARG A 127 9.64 -12.33 -6.44
CA ARG A 127 8.24 -12.38 -6.90
C ARG A 127 7.31 -12.48 -5.71
N PHE A 128 6.25 -11.70 -5.72
CA PHE A 128 5.20 -11.71 -4.70
C PHE A 128 3.80 -11.67 -5.33
N SER A 129 2.76 -11.88 -4.54
CA SER A 129 1.36 -11.87 -4.98
C SER A 129 0.51 -10.89 -4.19
N SER A 130 0.87 -10.59 -2.95
CA SER A 130 0.17 -9.63 -2.10
C SER A 130 1.14 -8.94 -1.14
N ALA A 131 0.69 -7.83 -0.58
CA ALA A 131 1.43 -7.03 0.37
C ALA A 131 0.60 -6.79 1.63
N SER A 132 1.24 -6.85 2.79
CA SER A 132 0.67 -6.41 4.07
C SER A 132 1.41 -5.18 4.54
N TYR A 133 0.69 -4.25 5.12
CA TYR A 133 1.16 -2.92 5.47
C TYR A 133 1.05 -2.68 6.96
N THR A 134 2.06 -2.06 7.53
CA THR A 134 1.99 -1.47 8.87
C THR A 134 2.65 -0.10 8.82
N LEU A 135 1.92 0.94 9.17
CA LEU A 135 2.46 2.27 9.44
C LEU A 135 2.54 2.45 10.94
N ARG A 136 3.69 2.82 11.45
CA ARG A 136 3.94 3.14 12.86
C ARG A 136 5.14 4.07 12.99
N THR A 137 5.44 4.54 14.19
CA THR A 137 6.70 5.23 14.47
C THR A 137 7.85 4.23 14.66
N ASP A 138 9.05 4.62 14.26
CA ASP A 138 10.29 3.92 14.59
C ASP A 138 10.81 4.35 15.99
N GLU A 139 11.96 3.82 16.39
CA GLU A 139 12.60 4.15 17.69
C GLU A 139 12.99 5.64 17.85
N ARG A 140 12.99 6.40 16.75
CA ARG A 140 13.28 7.84 16.72
C ARG A 140 12.01 8.69 16.65
N GLY A 141 10.82 8.06 16.69
CA GLY A 141 9.55 8.72 16.54
C GLY A 141 9.22 9.14 15.10
N GLU A 142 9.99 8.64 14.10
CA GLU A 142 9.72 8.92 12.70
C GLU A 142 8.72 7.92 12.11
N PRO A 143 7.73 8.38 11.33
CA PRO A 143 6.76 7.48 10.72
C PRO A 143 7.42 6.58 9.67
N ILE A 144 7.18 5.28 9.76
CA ILE A 144 7.75 4.26 8.88
C ILE A 144 6.67 3.29 8.39
N TRP A 145 6.66 3.04 7.10
CA TRP A 145 5.94 1.93 6.49
C TRP A 145 6.76 0.64 6.59
N ILE A 146 6.14 -0.42 7.05
CA ILE A 146 6.65 -1.78 7.02
C ILE A 146 5.77 -2.54 6.04
N VAL A 147 6.31 -2.87 4.87
CA VAL A 147 5.60 -3.59 3.82
C VAL A 147 6.15 -5.01 3.74
N THR A 148 5.32 -5.98 4.11
CA THR A 148 5.67 -7.40 4.02
C THR A 148 5.04 -7.99 2.76
N LEU A 149 5.88 -8.48 1.87
CA LEU A 149 5.48 -9.12 0.62
C LEU A 149 5.29 -10.62 0.83
N THR A 150 4.21 -11.18 0.29
CA THR A 150 3.89 -12.60 0.41
C THR A 150 3.69 -13.22 -0.97
N ASN A 151 4.01 -14.50 -1.09
CA ASN A 151 3.76 -15.27 -2.31
C ASN A 151 2.34 -15.85 -2.33
N LYS A 152 1.97 -16.55 -3.41
CA LYS A 152 0.65 -17.18 -3.58
C LYS A 152 0.29 -18.21 -2.48
N SER A 153 1.26 -18.68 -1.70
CA SER A 153 1.05 -19.60 -0.58
C SER A 153 1.02 -18.87 0.77
N SER A 154 0.80 -17.55 0.77
CA SER A 154 0.79 -16.65 1.94
C SER A 154 2.08 -16.73 2.79
N ARG A 155 3.21 -17.10 2.17
CA ARG A 155 4.52 -17.12 2.84
C ARG A 155 5.22 -15.78 2.60
N PRO A 156 5.77 -15.13 3.65
CA PRO A 156 6.59 -13.94 3.48
C PRO A 156 7.81 -14.23 2.58
N VAL A 157 8.05 -13.36 1.61
CA VAL A 157 9.21 -13.41 0.71
C VAL A 157 10.12 -12.21 0.88
N GLY A 158 9.71 -11.22 1.65
CA GLY A 158 10.51 -10.07 2.01
C GLY A 158 9.73 -9.04 2.80
N THR A 159 10.44 -8.23 3.58
CA THR A 159 9.90 -7.08 4.30
C THR A 159 10.74 -5.86 3.98
N ILE A 160 10.09 -4.76 3.64
CA ILE A 160 10.72 -3.49 3.28
C ILE A 160 10.28 -2.42 4.27
N TYR A 161 11.24 -1.72 4.84
CA TYR A 161 11.05 -0.60 5.76
C TYR A 161 11.26 0.70 5.00
N ILE A 162 10.22 1.54 4.90
CA ILE A 162 10.19 2.73 4.06
C ILE A 162 9.83 3.94 4.91
N GLY A 163 10.64 4.98 4.91
CA GLY A 163 10.34 6.22 5.63
C GLY A 163 9.08 6.87 5.05
N ALA A 164 8.03 7.06 5.86
CA ALA A 164 6.75 7.60 5.41
C ALA A 164 6.80 9.09 5.09
N SER A 165 7.83 9.81 5.54
CA SER A 165 8.02 11.24 5.23
C SER A 165 8.71 11.49 3.89
N GLY A 166 9.55 10.56 3.40
CA GLY A 166 10.39 10.79 2.22
C GLY A 166 10.47 9.62 1.23
N GLY A 167 9.82 8.49 1.51
CA GLY A 167 9.80 7.33 0.61
C GLY A 167 11.12 6.55 0.51
N ALA A 168 12.13 6.89 1.33
CA ALA A 168 13.42 6.21 1.28
C ALA A 168 13.34 4.82 1.93
N VAL A 169 13.85 3.79 1.25
CA VAL A 169 14.04 2.47 1.84
C VAL A 169 15.11 2.57 2.93
N ARG A 170 14.71 2.22 4.16
CA ARG A 170 15.60 2.23 5.34
C ARG A 170 16.28 0.88 5.53
N ARG A 171 15.54 -0.21 5.32
CA ARG A 171 15.99 -1.59 5.50
C ARG A 171 15.16 -2.55 4.67
N THR A 172 15.75 -3.69 4.30
CA THR A 172 15.07 -4.84 3.70
C THR A 172 15.43 -6.10 4.45
N GLU A 173 14.49 -7.03 4.56
CA GLU A 173 14.68 -8.35 5.18
C GLU A 173 14.11 -9.43 4.28
N GLY A 174 14.80 -10.58 4.21
CA GLY A 174 14.32 -11.78 3.53
C GLY A 174 14.37 -11.76 1.99
N MET A 175 14.77 -10.66 1.36
CA MET A 175 14.74 -10.51 -0.10
C MET A 175 15.95 -11.10 -0.83
N PHE A 176 16.99 -11.49 -0.10
CA PHE A 176 18.22 -12.08 -0.66
C PHE A 176 18.32 -13.59 -0.45
N ALA A 177 17.30 -14.22 0.10
CA ALA A 177 17.26 -15.67 0.33
C ALA A 177 16.98 -16.43 -0.98
N GLY A 178 17.87 -16.33 -1.96
CA GLY A 178 17.74 -16.97 -3.26
C GLY A 178 18.80 -16.59 -4.28
N ALA A 179 19.73 -15.68 -3.96
CA ALA A 179 20.93 -15.51 -4.76
C ALA A 179 21.79 -16.76 -4.59
N THR A 180 21.80 -17.61 -5.58
CA THR A 180 22.73 -18.74 -5.67
C THR A 180 24.08 -18.20 -6.15
N MET A 181 25.19 -18.95 -5.85
CA MET A 181 26.52 -18.58 -6.38
C MET A 181 26.52 -18.47 -7.92
N GLU A 182 25.59 -19.13 -8.59
CA GLU A 182 25.37 -19.09 -10.03
C GLU A 182 24.88 -17.70 -10.51
N ASP A 183 24.07 -16.99 -9.70
CA ASP A 183 23.63 -15.63 -10.00
C ASP A 183 24.76 -14.59 -9.88
N VAL A 184 25.82 -14.90 -9.11
CA VAL A 184 26.98 -14.04 -8.95
C VAL A 184 27.97 -14.21 -10.11
N GLU A 185 28.08 -15.42 -10.67
CA GLU A 185 29.00 -15.71 -11.78
C GLU A 185 28.51 -15.15 -13.12
N THR A 186 27.19 -15.12 -13.38
CA THR A 186 26.61 -14.57 -14.62
C THR A 186 26.71 -13.06 -14.74
N THR A 187 26.94 -12.31 -13.65
CA THR A 187 27.11 -10.86 -13.71
C THR A 187 28.52 -10.43 -14.16
N GLY A 188 29.47 -11.38 -14.19
CA GLY A 188 30.87 -11.14 -14.54
C GLY A 188 31.20 -11.34 -16.03
N GLU A 189 30.44 -12.12 -16.79
CA GLU A 189 30.78 -12.53 -18.15
C GLU A 189 30.08 -11.76 -19.28
N ASP A 190 29.07 -10.92 -19.02
CA ASP A 190 28.32 -10.22 -20.05
C ASP A 190 28.94 -8.89 -20.51
N ARG A 191 30.26 -8.75 -20.46
CA ARG A 191 30.94 -7.55 -21.01
C ARG A 191 31.41 -7.67 -22.44
N ASP A 192 31.40 -8.84 -23.08
CA ASP A 192 32.01 -9.05 -24.40
C ASP A 192 31.15 -9.69 -25.49
N ASN A 193 29.80 -9.60 -25.45
CA ASN A 193 28.98 -9.97 -26.61
C ASN A 193 27.88 -8.97 -26.93
N ALA A 194 28.28 -7.83 -27.47
CA ALA A 194 27.41 -6.91 -28.21
C ALA A 194 27.16 -7.45 -29.62
N SER A 195 26.25 -8.40 -29.80
CA SER A 195 25.69 -8.73 -31.12
C SER A 195 24.69 -9.90 -31.02
N GLU A 196 23.46 -9.61 -30.62
CA GLU A 196 22.22 -10.30 -31.02
C GLU A 196 21.04 -9.73 -30.22
N GLY A 197 20.66 -8.51 -30.56
CA GLY A 197 19.63 -7.78 -29.83
C GLY A 197 18.48 -7.38 -30.75
N GLY A 198 17.49 -8.21 -30.97
CA GLY A 198 16.31 -7.80 -31.71
C GLY A 198 15.00 -7.89 -30.92
N ILE A 199 14.81 -8.91 -30.12
CA ILE A 199 13.49 -9.21 -29.53
C ILE A 199 13.47 -8.90 -28.03
N ILE A 200 14.56 -9.16 -27.31
CA ILE A 200 14.63 -8.95 -25.86
C ILE A 200 14.70 -7.46 -25.51
N SER A 201 15.38 -6.65 -26.32
CA SER A 201 15.47 -5.19 -26.13
C SER A 201 14.12 -4.49 -26.36
N ALA A 202 13.33 -4.94 -27.33
CA ALA A 202 11.99 -4.39 -27.58
C ALA A 202 11.00 -4.69 -26.44
N THR A 203 11.10 -5.89 -25.86
CA THR A 203 10.29 -6.29 -24.69
C THR A 203 10.71 -5.53 -23.43
N LYS A 204 12.02 -5.38 -23.18
CA LYS A 204 12.53 -4.54 -22.09
C LYS A 204 12.13 -3.07 -22.23
N ALA A 205 12.16 -2.52 -23.45
CA ALA A 205 11.75 -1.14 -23.71
C ALA A 205 10.24 -0.95 -23.48
N ARG A 206 9.40 -1.91 -23.88
CA ARG A 206 7.94 -1.87 -23.64
C ARG A 206 7.60 -1.98 -22.14
N ILE A 207 8.27 -2.84 -21.39
CA ILE A 207 8.11 -2.97 -19.95
C ILE A 207 8.57 -1.69 -19.25
N LYS A 208 9.70 -1.11 -19.68
CA LYS A 208 10.22 0.15 -19.13
C LYS A 208 9.26 1.32 -19.41
N HIS A 209 8.68 1.42 -20.60
CA HIS A 209 7.69 2.44 -20.95
C HIS A 209 6.36 2.28 -20.18
N ALA A 210 5.86 1.06 -20.04
CA ALA A 210 4.68 0.79 -19.23
C ALA A 210 4.94 1.15 -17.76
N PHE A 211 6.10 0.80 -17.24
CA PHE A 211 6.51 1.11 -15.86
C PHE A 211 6.65 2.62 -15.60
N HIS A 212 7.28 3.37 -16.52
CA HIS A 212 7.38 4.84 -16.39
C HIS A 212 6.00 5.51 -16.42
N ARG A 213 5.10 5.04 -17.27
CA ARG A 213 3.74 5.56 -17.35
C ARG A 213 2.95 5.30 -16.06
N THR A 214 3.02 4.08 -15.52
CA THR A 214 2.42 3.73 -14.24
C THR A 214 3.02 4.51 -13.07
N GLN A 215 4.33 4.77 -13.11
CA GLN A 215 5.03 5.55 -12.09
C GLN A 215 4.66 7.05 -12.16
N GLU A 216 4.48 7.61 -13.36
CA GLU A 216 4.06 9.00 -13.52
C GLU A 216 2.57 9.18 -13.15
N GLU A 217 1.71 8.24 -13.52
CA GLU A 217 0.30 8.23 -13.11
C GLU A 217 0.16 8.07 -11.59
N ALA A 218 0.91 7.14 -10.98
CA ALA A 218 0.97 6.97 -9.53
C ALA A 218 1.50 8.22 -8.82
N ARG A 219 2.52 8.89 -9.38
CA ARG A 219 3.08 10.13 -8.84
C ARG A 219 2.07 11.28 -8.94
N GLY A 220 1.36 11.40 -10.04
CA GLY A 220 0.32 12.43 -10.21
C GLY A 220 -0.92 12.20 -9.34
N MET A 221 -1.28 10.95 -9.08
CA MET A 221 -2.34 10.57 -8.12
C MET A 221 -1.87 10.82 -6.68
N PHE A 222 -0.62 10.47 -6.38
CA PHE A 222 0.02 10.71 -5.09
C PHE A 222 0.04 12.20 -4.71
N GLU A 223 0.49 13.09 -5.60
CA GLU A 223 0.51 14.53 -5.31
C GLU A 223 -0.91 15.08 -5.06
N ARG A 224 -1.91 14.62 -5.79
CA ARG A 224 -3.32 15.00 -5.57
C ARG A 224 -3.87 14.53 -4.23
N LEU A 225 -3.59 13.27 -3.85
CA LEU A 225 -3.99 12.70 -2.56
C LEU A 225 -3.27 13.39 -1.40
N LYS A 226 -1.97 13.64 -1.55
CA LYS A 226 -1.16 14.38 -0.58
C LYS A 226 -1.71 15.79 -0.33
N HIS A 227 -1.98 16.56 -1.38
CA HIS A 227 -2.58 17.88 -1.26
C HIS A 227 -3.95 17.82 -0.59
N SER A 228 -4.81 16.91 -1.02
CA SER A 228 -6.14 16.71 -0.43
C SER A 228 -6.08 16.33 1.04
N PHE A 229 -5.12 15.47 1.44
CA PHE A 229 -4.97 15.04 2.82
C PHE A 229 -4.33 16.12 3.70
N THR A 230 -3.30 16.81 3.21
CA THR A 230 -2.68 17.95 3.90
C THR A 230 -3.66 19.08 4.09
N ASP A 231 -4.44 19.39 3.06
CA ASP A 231 -5.53 20.40 3.14
C ASP A 231 -6.62 20.00 4.13
N PHE A 232 -6.97 18.69 4.18
CA PHE A 232 -7.94 18.19 5.15
C PHE A 232 -7.46 18.34 6.59
N ILE A 233 -6.19 18.06 6.87
CA ILE A 233 -5.61 18.22 8.22
C ILE A 233 -5.46 19.69 8.60
N ASN A 234 -5.01 20.55 7.68
CA ASN A 234 -4.65 21.96 7.99
C ASN A 234 -5.84 22.94 7.99
N ARG A 235 -7.01 22.57 7.47
CA ARG A 235 -8.22 23.40 7.47
C ARG A 235 -9.09 23.26 8.72
N GLY A 236 -8.55 22.68 9.80
CA GLY A 236 -9.22 22.44 11.06
C GLY A 236 -9.03 23.55 12.09
#